data_29afdf0a762aa56efbe8597279aa5b03
#
_entry.id   29afdf0a762aa56efbe8597279aa5b03
#
_cell.length_a   1.000
_cell.length_b   1.000
_cell.length_c   1.000
_cell.angle_alpha   90.00
_cell.angle_beta   90.00
_cell.angle_gamma   90.00
#
_symmetry.space_group_name_H-M   'P 1'
#
loop_
_entity.id
_entity.type
_entity.pdbx_description
1 polymer ?
#
loop_
_entity_poly.entity_id
_entity_poly.type
_entity_poly.pdbx_seq_one_letter_code
_entity_poly.pdbx_strand_id
1 'polypeptide(L)'
;FLIGLDLAKDKTVLERAYNDSQGVTAKFNLNVLSRINSELDSNFNINKFAHHAFYNEYKNRVEIYLRSLENQTVKIHKAGMVLPIKQDELIHTENSYKYTISKIKEIFSMSSFRIKDMWFDEKQYFCLFLLSKND
;
A
#
# COMPACT_ATOMS: atom_id res chain seq x y z
N PHE A 1 9.59 -19.14 -11.79
CA PHE A 1 9.17 -17.82 -11.33
C PHE A 1 9.54 -17.64 -9.85
N LEU A 2 10.22 -16.55 -9.51
CA LEU A 2 10.61 -16.22 -8.13
C LEU A 2 9.73 -15.06 -7.65
N ILE A 3 9.09 -15.21 -6.48
CA ILE A 3 8.25 -14.19 -5.88
C ILE A 3 8.57 -14.02 -4.38
N GLY A 4 8.66 -12.77 -3.94
CA GLY A 4 8.77 -12.40 -2.53
C GLY A 4 7.44 -11.92 -1.99
N LEU A 5 7.03 -12.41 -0.82
CA LEU A 5 5.78 -12.04 -0.18
C LEU A 5 6.02 -11.63 1.28
N ASP A 6 5.44 -10.51 1.66
CA ASP A 6 5.45 -10.00 3.03
C ASP A 6 4.43 -10.78 3.88
N LEU A 7 4.89 -11.33 4.99
CA LEU A 7 4.07 -12.20 5.83
C LEU A 7 3.29 -11.41 6.88
N ALA A 8 2.12 -11.94 7.25
CA ALA A 8 1.35 -11.43 8.38
C ALA A 8 2.17 -11.56 9.67
N LYS A 9 2.25 -10.48 10.43
CA LYS A 9 3.03 -10.35 11.66
C LYS A 9 2.36 -9.36 12.61
N ASP A 10 2.99 -9.13 13.74
CA ASP A 10 2.46 -8.21 14.75
C ASP A 10 2.07 -6.85 14.15
N LYS A 11 0.90 -6.35 14.54
CA LYS A 11 0.33 -5.09 14.08
C LYS A 11 1.26 -3.91 14.30
N THR A 12 1.91 -3.86 15.47
CA THR A 12 2.81 -2.76 15.83
C THR A 12 4.03 -2.71 14.91
N VAL A 13 4.55 -3.89 14.52
CA VAL A 13 5.67 -4.00 13.57
C VAL A 13 5.25 -3.47 12.20
N LEU A 14 4.08 -3.86 11.74
CA LEU A 14 3.54 -3.41 10.46
C LEU A 14 3.28 -1.91 10.46
N GLU A 15 2.56 -1.39 11.44
CA GLU A 15 2.22 0.03 11.49
C GLU A 15 3.46 0.93 11.62
N ARG A 16 4.48 0.52 12.37
CA ARG A 16 5.77 1.23 12.43
C ARG A 16 6.51 1.26 11.10
N ALA A 17 6.41 0.21 10.30
CA ALA A 17 7.06 0.16 8.99
C ALA A 17 6.44 1.14 7.99
N TYR A 18 5.13 1.39 8.08
CA TYR A 18 4.40 2.29 7.18
C TYR A 18 4.21 3.71 7.73
N ASN A 19 4.43 3.91 9.04
CA ASN A 19 4.46 5.22 9.69
C ASN A 19 5.86 5.47 10.28
N ASP A 20 6.88 5.28 9.46
CA ASP A 20 8.29 5.37 9.84
C ASP A 20 8.65 6.77 10.35
N SER A 21 9.50 6.83 11.40
CA SER A 21 9.88 8.08 12.06
C SER A 21 10.65 9.06 11.15
N GLN A 22 11.27 8.54 10.07
CA GLN A 22 11.95 9.36 9.07
C GLN A 22 10.98 9.94 8.02
N GLY A 23 9.74 9.46 8.00
CA GLY A 23 8.69 9.92 7.11
C GLY A 23 8.94 9.55 5.63
N VAL A 24 9.71 8.50 5.37
CA VAL A 24 9.99 8.05 3.99
C VAL A 24 8.72 7.59 3.31
N THR A 25 7.93 6.73 3.99
CA THR A 25 6.64 6.25 3.47
C THR A 25 5.65 7.40 3.27
N ALA A 26 5.61 8.35 4.20
CA ALA A 26 4.76 9.54 4.09
C ALA A 26 5.13 10.38 2.85
N LYS A 27 6.41 10.63 2.61
CA LYS A 27 6.89 11.37 1.43
C LYS A 27 6.55 10.63 0.14
N PHE A 28 6.73 9.30 0.12
CA PHE A 28 6.37 8.46 -1.02
C PHE A 28 4.87 8.56 -1.34
N ASN A 29 4.03 8.44 -0.32
CA ASN A 29 2.57 8.53 -0.49
C ASN A 29 2.13 9.92 -0.97
N LEU A 30 2.65 11.00 -0.36
CA LEU A 30 2.34 12.38 -0.75
C LEU A 30 2.81 12.71 -2.17
N ASN A 31 3.85 12.03 -2.68
CA ASN A 31 4.37 12.25 -4.03
C ASN A 31 3.33 11.96 -5.14
N VAL A 32 2.32 11.15 -4.88
CA VAL A 32 1.23 10.93 -5.85
C VAL A 32 0.52 12.24 -6.20
N LEU A 33 0.33 13.13 -5.21
CA LEU A 33 -0.29 14.46 -5.45
C LEU A 33 0.60 15.36 -6.31
N SER A 34 1.93 15.31 -6.07
CA SER A 34 2.91 16.03 -6.89
C SER A 34 2.85 15.57 -8.35
N ARG A 35 2.75 14.26 -8.56
CA ARG A 35 2.63 13.67 -9.90
C ARG A 35 1.33 14.07 -10.57
N ILE A 36 0.20 14.00 -9.88
CA ILE A 36 -1.10 14.43 -10.41
C ILE A 36 -1.05 15.91 -10.78
N ASN A 37 -0.43 16.77 -9.94
CA ASN A 37 -0.24 18.18 -10.26
C ASN A 37 0.53 18.38 -11.56
N SER A 38 1.64 17.67 -11.72
CA SER A 38 2.51 17.80 -12.89
C SER A 38 1.91 17.17 -14.15
N GLU A 39 1.34 15.98 -14.03
CA GLU A 39 0.90 15.18 -15.19
C GLU A 39 -0.50 15.59 -15.68
N LEU A 40 -1.38 15.97 -14.76
CA LEU A 40 -2.79 16.29 -15.05
C LEU A 40 -3.15 17.76 -14.88
N ASP A 41 -2.16 18.64 -14.70
CA ASP A 41 -2.37 20.08 -14.50
C ASP A 41 -3.38 20.32 -13.37
N SER A 42 -3.03 19.89 -12.15
CA SER A 42 -3.89 20.06 -10.99
C SER A 42 -3.28 20.96 -9.93
N ASN A 43 -4.06 21.34 -8.93
CA ASN A 43 -3.67 22.30 -7.90
C ASN A 43 -3.76 21.74 -6.47
N PHE A 44 -3.44 20.44 -6.26
CA PHE A 44 -3.30 19.91 -4.91
C PHE A 44 -2.25 20.69 -4.12
N ASN A 45 -2.62 21.22 -2.96
CA ASN A 45 -1.65 21.74 -2.01
C ASN A 45 -1.18 20.62 -1.11
N ILE A 46 0.00 20.07 -1.37
CA ILE A 46 0.55 18.88 -0.69
C ILE A 46 0.65 19.10 0.82
N ASN A 47 0.93 20.32 1.27
CA ASN A 47 1.05 20.66 2.70
C ASN A 47 -0.29 20.60 3.45
N LYS A 48 -1.41 20.47 2.73
CA LYS A 48 -2.76 20.31 3.28
C LYS A 48 -3.20 18.85 3.35
N PHE A 49 -2.28 17.92 3.19
CA PHE A 49 -2.52 16.49 3.32
C PHE A 49 -1.52 15.86 4.28
N ALA A 50 -2.00 14.89 5.03
CA ALA A 50 -1.17 14.05 5.90
C ALA A 50 -1.25 12.59 5.46
N HIS A 51 -0.13 11.90 5.55
CA HIS A 51 -0.10 10.45 5.41
C HIS A 51 -0.84 9.79 6.58
N HIS A 52 -1.62 8.74 6.28
CA HIS A 52 -2.31 7.92 7.26
C HIS A 52 -2.26 6.47 6.81
N ALA A 53 -1.68 5.60 7.63
CA ALA A 53 -1.62 4.17 7.36
C ALA A 53 -1.96 3.37 8.62
N PHE A 54 -2.73 2.30 8.45
CA PHE A 54 -3.07 1.37 9.53
C PHE A 54 -3.18 -0.06 9.01
N TYR A 55 -2.95 -1.03 9.89
CA TYR A 55 -3.12 -2.43 9.55
C TYR A 55 -4.55 -2.89 9.79
N ASN A 56 -5.21 -3.33 8.72
CA ASN A 56 -6.53 -3.94 8.76
C ASN A 56 -6.38 -5.45 8.94
N GLU A 57 -6.56 -5.93 10.18
CA GLU A 57 -6.39 -7.34 10.55
C GLU A 57 -7.40 -8.25 9.86
N TYR A 58 -8.63 -7.78 9.63
CA TYR A 58 -9.66 -8.57 8.93
C TYR A 58 -9.31 -8.83 7.46
N LYS A 59 -8.66 -7.88 6.82
CA LYS A 59 -8.27 -7.94 5.40
C LYS A 59 -6.82 -8.35 5.21
N ASN A 60 -6.06 -8.54 6.31
CA ASN A 60 -4.62 -8.83 6.28
C ASN A 60 -3.85 -7.90 5.34
N ARG A 61 -4.03 -6.58 5.50
CA ARG A 61 -3.34 -5.60 4.68
C ARG A 61 -3.12 -4.28 5.43
N VAL A 62 -2.07 -3.58 5.11
CA VAL A 62 -1.94 -2.18 5.47
C VAL A 62 -2.72 -1.36 4.45
N GLU A 63 -3.64 -0.55 4.92
CA GLU A 63 -4.39 0.42 4.13
C GLU A 63 -3.73 1.78 4.28
N ILE A 64 -3.44 2.43 3.15
CA ILE A 64 -2.70 3.69 3.10
C ILE A 64 -3.58 4.75 2.46
N TYR A 65 -3.61 5.91 3.11
CA TYR A 65 -4.47 7.03 2.74
C TYR A 65 -3.71 8.35 2.80
N LEU A 66 -4.24 9.33 2.11
CA LEU A 66 -3.97 10.74 2.33
C LEU A 66 -5.19 11.35 3.03
N ARG A 67 -4.97 11.95 4.21
CA ARG A 67 -6.00 12.64 4.97
C ARG A 67 -5.94 14.13 4.69
N SER A 68 -7.04 14.75 4.31
CA SER A 68 -7.13 16.19 4.15
C SER A 68 -7.10 16.89 5.50
N LEU A 69 -6.28 17.93 5.63
CA LEU A 69 -6.13 18.70 6.88
C LEU A 69 -7.15 19.85 7.01
N GLU A 70 -7.85 20.16 5.93
CA GLU A 70 -8.87 21.22 5.89
C GLU A 70 -9.90 20.96 4.79
N ASN A 71 -10.99 21.75 4.80
CA ASN A 71 -11.90 21.80 3.66
C ASN A 71 -11.21 22.49 2.48
N GLN A 72 -11.19 21.85 1.31
CA GLN A 72 -10.53 22.39 0.13
C GLN A 72 -11.25 21.97 -1.15
N THR A 73 -10.99 22.69 -2.23
CA THR A 73 -11.47 22.36 -3.56
C THR A 73 -10.26 22.24 -4.49
N VAL A 74 -10.10 21.05 -5.07
CA VAL A 74 -9.02 20.76 -6.01
C VAL A 74 -9.56 20.70 -7.43
N LYS A 75 -8.84 21.31 -8.37
CA LYS A 75 -9.14 21.25 -9.79
C LYS A 75 -8.10 20.39 -10.50
N ILE A 76 -8.55 19.49 -11.34
CA ILE A 76 -7.70 18.65 -12.21
C ILE A 76 -8.05 19.01 -13.64
N HIS A 77 -7.31 19.96 -14.21
CA HIS A 77 -7.69 20.62 -15.48
C HIS A 77 -7.75 19.64 -16.64
N LYS A 78 -6.74 18.79 -16.82
CA LYS A 78 -6.72 17.82 -17.93
C LYS A 78 -7.82 16.73 -17.82
N ALA A 79 -8.36 16.51 -16.64
CA ALA A 79 -9.49 15.58 -16.43
C ALA A 79 -10.85 16.31 -16.42
N GLY A 80 -10.87 17.64 -16.46
CA GLY A 80 -12.10 18.43 -16.34
C GLY A 80 -12.83 18.25 -15.01
N MET A 81 -12.11 17.92 -13.94
CA MET A 81 -12.70 17.56 -12.65
C MET A 81 -12.49 18.66 -11.62
N VAL A 82 -13.51 18.84 -10.78
CA VAL A 82 -13.47 19.69 -9.58
C VAL A 82 -13.87 18.81 -8.40
N LEU A 83 -12.95 18.66 -7.45
CA LEU A 83 -13.11 17.79 -6.29
C LEU A 83 -13.23 18.62 -5.01
N PRO A 84 -14.44 18.76 -4.43
CA PRO A 84 -14.57 19.24 -3.06
C PRO A 84 -14.09 18.14 -2.11
N ILE A 85 -13.16 18.46 -1.24
CA ILE A 85 -12.58 17.54 -0.26
C ILE A 85 -12.81 18.14 1.11
N LYS A 86 -13.41 17.39 2.01
CA LYS A 86 -13.68 17.83 3.38
C LYS A 86 -12.45 17.64 4.26
N GLN A 87 -12.38 18.42 5.33
CA GLN A 87 -11.44 18.15 6.41
C GLN A 87 -11.65 16.71 6.93
N ASP A 88 -10.54 16.03 7.22
CA ASP A 88 -10.45 14.63 7.66
C ASP A 88 -10.93 13.59 6.63
N GLU A 89 -11.31 14.00 5.43
CA GLU A 89 -11.60 13.06 4.34
C GLU A 89 -10.34 12.27 3.97
N LEU A 90 -10.53 10.95 3.79
CA LEU A 90 -9.47 10.01 3.46
C LEU A 90 -9.49 9.66 1.97
N ILE A 91 -8.41 9.92 1.28
CA ILE A 91 -8.19 9.46 -0.10
C ILE A 91 -7.35 8.19 -0.04
N HIS A 92 -7.94 7.06 -0.42
CA HIS A 92 -7.23 5.79 -0.45
C HIS A 92 -6.21 5.75 -1.59
N THR A 93 -4.96 5.42 -1.27
CA THR A 93 -3.86 5.41 -2.24
C THR A 93 -3.32 4.02 -2.52
N GLU A 94 -3.21 3.15 -1.50
CA GLU A 94 -2.57 1.84 -1.65
C GLU A 94 -3.11 0.82 -0.64
N ASN A 95 -3.08 -0.47 -1.04
CA ASN A 95 -3.20 -1.60 -0.14
C ASN A 95 -1.92 -2.44 -0.22
N SER A 96 -1.29 -2.69 0.93
CA SER A 96 -0.16 -3.60 1.02
C SER A 96 -0.57 -4.87 1.77
N TYR A 97 -0.85 -5.92 1.01
CA TYR A 97 -1.32 -7.20 1.56
C TYR A 97 -0.21 -7.93 2.32
N LYS A 98 -0.61 -8.59 3.40
CA LYS A 98 0.22 -9.47 4.23
C LYS A 98 -0.38 -10.86 4.19
N TYR A 99 0.47 -11.84 4.01
CA TYR A 99 0.01 -13.20 3.73
C TYR A 99 0.35 -14.15 4.87
N THR A 100 -0.55 -15.07 5.16
CA THR A 100 -0.23 -16.29 5.92
C THR A 100 0.28 -17.35 4.96
N ILE A 101 1.11 -18.28 5.45
CA ILE A 101 1.62 -19.40 4.62
C ILE A 101 0.47 -20.26 4.09
N SER A 102 -0.58 -20.46 4.88
CA SER A 102 -1.78 -21.18 4.43
C SER A 102 -2.46 -20.48 3.26
N LYS A 103 -2.62 -19.16 3.32
CA LYS A 103 -3.24 -18.38 2.23
C LYS A 103 -2.38 -18.39 0.97
N ILE A 104 -1.06 -18.33 1.11
CA ILE A 104 -0.13 -18.45 -0.03
C ILE A 104 -0.26 -19.81 -0.72
N LYS A 105 -0.27 -20.89 0.06
CA LYS A 105 -0.46 -22.24 -0.47
C LYS A 105 -1.81 -22.40 -1.18
N GLU A 106 -2.88 -21.83 -0.61
CA GLU A 106 -4.21 -21.80 -1.23
C GLU A 106 -4.16 -21.07 -2.58
N ILE A 107 -3.58 -19.88 -2.65
CA ILE A 107 -3.46 -19.09 -3.89
C ILE A 107 -2.71 -19.91 -4.97
N PHE A 108 -1.60 -20.52 -4.63
CA PHE A 108 -0.82 -21.29 -5.61
C PHE A 108 -1.52 -22.59 -6.02
N SER A 109 -2.29 -23.22 -5.11
CA SER A 109 -3.07 -24.42 -5.47
C SER A 109 -4.16 -24.14 -6.50
N MET A 110 -4.66 -22.91 -6.56
CA MET A 110 -5.64 -22.46 -7.56
C MET A 110 -5.00 -21.88 -8.83
N SER A 111 -3.68 -21.86 -8.90
CA SER A 111 -2.93 -21.32 -10.03
C SER A 111 -2.31 -22.45 -10.87
N SER A 112 -1.76 -22.08 -12.04
CA SER A 112 -0.95 -22.99 -12.86
C SER A 112 0.49 -23.16 -12.35
N PHE A 113 0.76 -22.82 -11.08
CA PHE A 113 2.08 -22.89 -10.48
C PHE A 113 2.08 -23.79 -9.25
N ARG A 114 3.19 -24.52 -9.08
CA ARG A 114 3.49 -25.26 -7.85
C ARG A 114 4.70 -24.67 -7.13
N ILE A 115 4.69 -24.70 -5.82
CA ILE A 115 5.85 -24.31 -5.00
C ILE A 115 6.92 -25.37 -5.16
N LYS A 116 8.10 -24.98 -5.67
CA LYS A 116 9.28 -25.83 -5.78
C LYS A 116 10.15 -25.71 -4.53
N ASP A 117 10.31 -24.47 -4.04
CA ASP A 117 11.11 -24.18 -2.85
C ASP A 117 10.64 -22.91 -2.17
N MET A 118 11.01 -22.72 -0.88
CA MET A 118 10.69 -21.53 -0.11
C MET A 118 11.77 -21.22 0.92
N TRP A 119 12.09 -19.91 1.08
CA TRP A 119 13.09 -19.42 2.02
C TRP A 119 12.51 -18.28 2.85
N PHE A 120 12.81 -18.31 4.14
CA PHE A 120 12.34 -17.31 5.11
C PHE A 120 13.52 -16.51 5.66
N ASP A 121 13.28 -15.26 6.08
CA ASP A 121 14.17 -14.55 6.97
C ASP A 121 14.09 -15.16 8.41
N GLU A 122 15.07 -14.83 9.23
CA GLU A 122 15.17 -15.35 10.62
C GLU A 122 13.91 -15.10 11.47
N LYS A 123 13.23 -13.98 11.24
CA LYS A 123 12.02 -13.59 11.96
C LYS A 123 10.73 -14.09 11.29
N GLN A 124 10.85 -14.75 10.16
CA GLN A 124 9.72 -15.18 9.32
C GLN A 124 8.77 -14.00 8.97
N TYR A 125 9.34 -12.84 8.67
CA TYR A 125 8.60 -11.65 8.27
C TYR A 125 8.37 -11.60 6.77
N PHE A 126 9.21 -12.28 6.02
CA PHE A 126 9.19 -12.31 4.57
C PHE A 126 9.50 -13.72 4.06
N CYS A 127 8.96 -14.09 2.92
CA CYS A 127 9.23 -15.37 2.30
C CYS A 127 9.47 -15.21 0.80
N LEU A 128 10.52 -15.86 0.30
CA LEU A 128 10.74 -16.06 -1.12
C LEU A 128 10.20 -17.43 -1.53
N PHE A 129 9.47 -17.48 -2.63
CA PHE A 129 8.95 -18.71 -3.23
C PHE A 129 9.54 -18.90 -4.61
N LEU A 130 10.14 -20.05 -4.85
CA LEU A 130 10.46 -20.51 -6.19
C LEU A 130 9.30 -21.34 -6.71
N LEU A 131 8.72 -20.90 -7.81
CA LEU A 131 7.57 -21.56 -8.43
C LEU A 131 7.99 -22.18 -9.77
N SER A 132 7.42 -23.36 -10.07
CA SER A 132 7.44 -23.95 -11.40
C SER A 132 6.02 -24.02 -11.95
N LYS A 133 5.88 -23.97 -13.27
CA LYS A 133 4.61 -24.22 -13.94
C LYS A 133 4.21 -25.68 -13.68
N ASN A 134 2.92 -25.93 -13.51
CA ASN A 134 2.37 -27.29 -13.56
C ASN A 134 2.48 -27.80 -14.99
N ASP A 135 2.83 -29.07 -15.15
CA ASP A 135 2.85 -29.77 -16.44
C ASP A 135 1.44 -29.95 -16.98
#